data_bf99c08da25c5d77ee4160fb1adc635a
#
_entry.id   bf99c08da25c5d77ee4160fb1adc635a
#
_cell.length_a   1.000
_cell.length_b   1.000
_cell.length_c   1.000
_cell.angle_alpha   90.00
_cell.angle_beta   90.00
_cell.angle_gamma   90.00
#
_symmetry.space_group_name_H-M   'P 1'
#
loop_
_entity.id
_entity.type
_entity.pdbx_description
1 polymer ?
#
loop_
_entity_poly.entity_id
_entity_poly.type
_entity_poly.pdbx_seq_one_letter_code
_entity_poly.pdbx_strand_id
1 'polypeptide(L)' 'MLNHIVIMGRLTRDPELRKTQGGTSAASFTLAVDRDLTPKGGEKETDFIDCVAWK' A
#
# COMPACT_ATOMS: atom_id res chain seq x y z
N MET A 1 -11.21 -21.12 2.11
CA MET A 1 -11.49 -19.69 2.30
C MET A 1 -10.68 -18.87 1.30
N LEU A 2 -11.26 -17.79 0.83
CA LEU A 2 -10.61 -16.93 -0.13
C LEU A 2 -10.20 -15.61 0.52
N ASN A 3 -8.92 -15.28 0.43
CA ASN A 3 -8.40 -13.99 0.84
C ASN A 3 -7.83 -13.32 -0.40
N HIS A 4 -8.59 -12.42 -0.98
CA HIS A 4 -8.18 -11.75 -2.19
C HIS A 4 -8.60 -10.29 -2.13
N ILE A 5 -7.60 -9.42 -2.21
CA ILE A 5 -7.81 -7.98 -2.12
C ILE A 5 -7.07 -7.35 -3.29
N VAL A 6 -7.72 -6.40 -3.95
CA VAL A 6 -7.11 -5.64 -5.03
C VAL A 6 -7.11 -4.18 -4.64
N ILE A 7 -5.91 -3.58 -4.62
CA ILE A 7 -5.74 -2.18 -4.30
C ILE A 7 -4.90 -1.55 -5.39
N MET A 8 -5.29 -0.36 -5.81
CA MET A 8 -4.51 0.42 -6.75
C MET A 8 -4.29 1.81 -6.18
N GLY A 9 -3.04 2.24 -6.16
CA GLY A 9 -2.70 3.54 -5.61
C GLY A 9 -1.34 4.01 -6.09
N ARG A 10 -0.85 5.07 -5.46
CA ARG A 10 0.45 5.64 -5.80
C ARG A 10 1.42 5.41 -4.66
N LEU A 11 2.67 5.15 -5.00
CA LEU A 11 3.73 5.06 -4.01
C LEU A 11 3.98 6.45 -3.42
N THR A 12 4.06 6.54 -2.10
CA THR A 12 4.36 7.81 -1.42
C THR A 12 5.84 8.14 -1.47
N ARG A 13 6.67 7.11 -1.61
CA ARG A 13 8.13 7.23 -1.71
C ARG A 13 8.65 5.92 -2.29
N ASP A 14 9.94 5.86 -2.56
CA ASP A 14 10.55 4.65 -3.09
C ASP A 14 10.38 3.49 -2.11
N PRO A 15 10.09 2.29 -2.60
CA PRO A 15 9.99 1.12 -1.74
C PRO A 15 11.32 0.83 -1.05
N GLU A 16 11.24 0.37 0.18
CA GLU A 16 12.43 0.00 0.94
C GLU A 16 12.60 -1.51 0.91
N LEU A 17 13.73 -1.96 0.37
CA LEU A 17 14.04 -3.38 0.26
C LEU A 17 14.93 -3.80 1.41
N ARG A 18 14.52 -4.85 2.11
CA ARG A 18 15.29 -5.42 3.20
C ARG A 18 15.42 -6.92 3.03
N LYS A 19 16.54 -7.45 3.50
CA LYS A 19 16.76 -8.90 3.56
C LYS A 19 16.78 -9.34 5.01
N THR A 20 16.10 -10.44 5.29
CA THR A 20 16.18 -11.07 6.60
C THR A 20 17.43 -11.94 6.70
N GLN A 21 17.77 -12.37 7.90
CA GLN A 21 18.92 -13.24 8.12
C GLN A 21 18.79 -14.57 7.39
N GLY A 22 17.58 -15.03 7.14
CA GLY A 22 17.34 -16.27 6.42
C GLY A 22 17.40 -16.14 4.91
N GLY A 23 17.76 -14.97 4.39
CA GLY A 23 17.84 -14.74 2.94
C GLY A 23 16.53 -14.39 2.29
N THR A 24 15.49 -14.19 3.06
CA THR A 24 14.18 -13.76 2.55
C THR A 24 14.20 -12.25 2.30
N SER A 25 13.68 -11.86 1.17
CA SER A 25 13.58 -10.44 0.83
C SER A 25 12.18 -9.91 1.14
N ALA A 26 12.13 -8.71 1.65
CA ALA A 26 10.88 -8.02 1.93
C ALA A 26 10.97 -6.59 1.44
N ALA A 27 9.95 -6.15 0.71
CA ALA A 27 9.85 -4.77 0.23
C ALA A 27 8.71 -4.09 0.97
N SER A 28 9.02 -2.99 1.65
CA SER A 28 8.03 -2.19 2.37
C SER A 28 7.71 -0.95 1.57
N PHE A 29 6.44 -0.64 1.45
CA PHE A 29 6.01 0.55 0.74
C PHE A 29 4.65 1.01 1.26
N THR A 30 4.34 2.26 1.01
CA THR A 30 3.05 2.83 1.39
C THR A 30 2.34 3.29 0.14
N LEU A 31 1.09 2.87 -0.02
CA LEU A 31 0.24 3.30 -1.11
C LEU A 31 -0.69 4.41 -0.64
N ALA A 32 -0.76 5.46 -1.43
CA ALA A 32 -1.77 6.51 -1.27
C ALA A 32 -2.93 6.17 -2.18
N VAL A 33 -4.06 5.84 -1.59
CA VAL A 33 -5.24 5.41 -2.32
C VAL A 33 -6.33 6.45 -2.13
N ASP A 34 -6.71 7.13 -3.20
CA ASP A 34 -7.78 8.09 -3.17
C ASP A 34 -9.13 7.37 -3.09
N ARG A 35 -10.01 7.87 -2.25
CA ARG A 35 -11.36 7.31 -2.16
C ARG A 35 -12.16 7.68 -3.38
N ASP A 36 -12.89 6.70 -3.93
CA ASP A 36 -13.73 6.93 -5.09
C ASP A 36 -14.93 7.83 -4.77
N LEU A 37 -15.41 7.73 -3.53
CA LEU A 37 -16.55 8.54 -3.08
C LEU A 37 -16.04 9.63 -2.16
N THR A 38 -16.33 10.87 -2.53
CA THR A 38 -16.05 12.00 -1.66
C THR A 38 -17.34 12.47 -1.03
N PRO A 39 -17.29 12.94 0.24
CA PRO A 39 -18.49 13.54 0.85
C PRO A 39 -18.94 14.73 0.01
N LYS A 40 -20.25 14.94 0.00
CA LYS A 40 -20.84 16.03 -0.75
C LYS A 40 -20.26 17.36 -0.28
N GLY A 41 -19.64 18.09 -1.20
CA GLY A 41 -18.97 19.33 -0.85
C GLY A 41 -17.68 19.16 -0.07
N GLY A 42 -17.21 17.92 0.11
CA GLY A 42 -16.03 17.63 0.89
C GLY A 42 -14.76 17.55 0.06
N GLU A 43 -13.65 17.55 0.75
CA GLU A 43 -12.35 17.37 0.15
C GLU A 43 -12.13 15.89 -0.16
N LYS A 44 -11.26 15.64 -1.14
CA LYS A 44 -10.85 14.27 -1.42
C LYS A 44 -10.14 13.70 -0.20
N GLU A 45 -10.52 12.50 0.17
CA GLU A 45 -9.83 11.77 1.21
C GLU A 45 -8.91 10.73 0.60
N THR A 46 -7.75 10.59 1.21
CA THR A 46 -6.75 9.62 0.77
C THR A 46 -6.42 8.70 1.93
N ASP A 47 -6.44 7.42 1.67
CA ASP A 47 -6.03 6.42 2.65
C ASP A 47 -4.58 6.03 2.38
N PHE A 48 -3.79 5.97 3.45
CA PHE A 48 -2.39 5.54 3.36
C PHE A 48 -2.30 4.13 3.90
N ILE A 49 -1.94 3.21 3.03
CA ILE A 49 -1.92 1.79 3.37
C ILE A 49 -0.49 1.28 3.34
N ASP A 50 -0.01 0.82 4.49
CA ASP A 50 1.32 0.23 4.59
C ASP A 50 1.29 -1.19 4.07
N CYS A 51 2.20 -1.49 3.15
CA CYS A 51 2.26 -2.77 2.48
C CYS A 51 3.64 -3.39 2.63
N VAL A 52 3.68 -4.71 2.64
CA VAL A 52 4.93 -5.46 2.63
C VAL A 52 4.80 -6.59 1.63
N ALA A 53 5.76 -6.68 0.72
CA ALA A 53 5.81 -7.77 -0.25
C ALA A 53 6.97 -8.69 0.11
N TRP A 54 6.68 -9.97 0.28
CA TRP A 54 7.66 -11.00 0.62
C TRP A 54 8.00 -11.82 -0.62
N LYS A 55 9.24 -12.27 -0.68
CA LYS A 55 9.66 -13.14 -1.76
C LYS A 55 10.40 -14.37 -1.26
#